data_324f25551a16f293531c28721e810766
#
_entry.id   324f25551a16f293531c28721e810766
#
_cell.length_a   1.000
_cell.length_b   1.000
_cell.length_c   1.000
_cell.angle_alpha   90.00
_cell.angle_beta   90.00
_cell.angle_gamma   90.00
#
_symmetry.space_group_name_H-M   'P 1'
#
loop_
_entity.id
_entity.type
_entity.pdbx_description
1 polymer ?
#
loop_
_entity_poly.entity_id
_entity_poly.type
_entity_poly.pdbx_seq_one_letter_code
_entity_poly.pdbx_strand_id
1 'polypeptide(L)'
;MTDRMKLQGAMTAIITPFSNGEVDYNALGRLVEFQIENGIQGLVPCGTTGESPTLSYEEHDKVIEFVVDRVAGRVPVIAGTGSNSTQEALDLTKHAKKAGADACLVVNPYYNKPTQHGMVEHIKRLAQVELPIVLYNIPGRTGVELSPET
;
A
#
# COMPACT_ATOMS: atom_id res chain seq x y z
N MET A 1 14.17 22.00 -0.17
CA MET A 1 14.22 20.84 -1.07
C MET A 1 14.17 19.63 -0.16
N THR A 2 13.02 18.98 -0.06
CA THR A 2 12.88 17.74 0.68
C THR A 2 13.73 16.68 -0.01
N ASP A 3 14.70 16.14 0.72
CA ASP A 3 15.48 14.99 0.28
C ASP A 3 14.47 13.86 0.06
N ARG A 4 14.10 13.60 -1.20
CA ARG A 4 13.12 12.57 -1.52
C ARG A 4 13.71 11.25 -1.09
N MET A 5 13.10 10.63 -0.08
CA MET A 5 13.48 9.32 0.40
C MET A 5 13.57 8.36 -0.78
N LYS A 6 14.74 7.75 -1.00
CA LYS A 6 14.95 6.83 -2.11
C LYS A 6 14.33 5.47 -1.75
N LEU A 7 13.40 5.00 -2.58
CA LEU A 7 12.92 3.63 -2.49
C LEU A 7 14.01 2.70 -3.05
N GLN A 8 14.78 2.09 -2.18
CA GLN A 8 15.88 1.19 -2.57
C GLN A 8 16.06 0.08 -1.52
N GLY A 9 16.65 -1.04 -1.94
CA GLY A 9 16.90 -2.17 -1.09
C GLY A 9 15.72 -3.12 -0.93
N ALA A 10 15.70 -3.88 0.17
CA ALA A 10 14.64 -4.84 0.47
C ALA A 10 13.49 -4.18 1.22
N MET A 11 12.26 -4.45 0.76
CA MET A 11 11.04 -3.95 1.38
C MET A 11 10.10 -5.11 1.68
N THR A 12 9.61 -5.19 2.91
CA THR A 12 8.74 -6.30 3.34
C THR A 12 7.26 -5.92 3.23
N ALA A 13 6.50 -6.72 2.48
CA ALA A 13 5.05 -6.73 2.60
C ALA A 13 4.69 -7.43 3.91
N ILE A 14 4.21 -6.67 4.90
CA ILE A 14 3.90 -7.18 6.23
C ILE A 14 2.48 -7.73 6.32
N ILE A 15 2.30 -8.72 7.19
CA ILE A 15 0.97 -9.23 7.55
C ILE A 15 0.23 -8.22 8.43
N THR A 16 -1.10 -8.35 8.48
CA THR A 16 -1.95 -7.69 9.47
C THR A 16 -2.32 -8.71 10.54
N PRO A 17 -1.73 -8.66 11.75
CA PRO A 17 -2.05 -9.60 12.81
C PRO A 17 -3.46 -9.37 13.35
N PHE A 18 -4.17 -10.45 13.67
CA PHE A 18 -5.51 -10.42 14.29
C PHE A 18 -5.51 -11.15 15.61
N SER A 19 -6.34 -10.68 16.53
CA SER A 19 -6.66 -11.34 17.79
C SER A 19 -8.16 -11.19 18.07
N ASN A 20 -8.86 -12.31 18.30
CA ASN A 20 -10.31 -12.33 18.52
C ASN A 20 -11.16 -11.64 17.45
N GLY A 21 -10.71 -11.67 16.21
CA GLY A 21 -11.41 -11.05 15.06
C GLY A 21 -11.13 -9.56 14.85
N GLU A 22 -10.27 -8.95 15.66
CA GLU A 22 -9.85 -7.55 15.53
C GLU A 22 -8.35 -7.46 15.22
N VAL A 23 -7.91 -6.34 14.63
CA VAL A 23 -6.49 -6.09 14.36
C VAL A 23 -5.71 -6.00 15.68
N ASP A 24 -4.68 -6.83 15.83
CA ASP A 24 -3.77 -6.80 16.98
C ASP A 24 -2.63 -5.78 16.74
N TYR A 25 -2.88 -4.54 17.12
CA TYR A 25 -1.88 -3.45 17.00
C TYR A 25 -0.63 -3.68 17.86
N ASN A 26 -0.72 -4.44 18.96
CA ASN A 26 0.44 -4.79 19.77
C ASN A 26 1.35 -5.76 19.01
N ALA A 27 0.78 -6.78 18.38
CA ALA A 27 1.54 -7.70 17.54
C ALA A 27 2.08 -6.99 16.29
N LEU A 28 1.29 -6.13 15.66
CA LEU A 28 1.72 -5.32 14.50
C LEU A 28 2.91 -4.41 14.88
N GLY A 29 2.86 -3.77 16.05
CA GLY A 29 3.96 -2.93 16.54
C GLY A 29 5.24 -3.73 16.76
N ARG A 30 5.16 -4.92 17.36
CA ARG A 30 6.32 -5.82 17.50
C ARG A 30 6.87 -6.26 16.14
N LEU A 31 6.00 -6.54 15.18
CA LEU A 31 6.41 -6.91 13.81
C LEU A 31 7.17 -5.77 13.12
N VAL A 32 6.67 -4.54 13.23
CA VAL A 32 7.35 -3.36 12.67
C VAL A 32 8.76 -3.20 13.28
N GLU A 33 8.87 -3.25 14.61
CA GLU A 33 10.19 -3.17 15.26
C GLU A 33 11.11 -4.30 14.84
N PHE A 34 10.63 -5.54 14.84
CA PHE A 34 11.42 -6.69 14.38
C PHE A 34 11.99 -6.48 12.97
N GLN A 35 11.20 -5.98 12.02
CA GLN A 35 11.68 -5.73 10.67
C GLN A 35 12.78 -4.66 10.65
N ILE A 36 12.57 -3.55 11.35
CA ILE A 36 13.52 -2.45 11.39
C ILE A 36 14.83 -2.85 12.08
N GLU A 37 14.76 -3.54 13.22
CA GLU A 37 15.93 -4.03 13.96
C GLU A 37 16.75 -5.04 13.16
N ASN A 38 16.11 -5.79 12.24
CA ASN A 38 16.78 -6.73 11.34
C ASN A 38 17.17 -6.12 9.98
N GLY A 39 17.17 -4.79 9.86
CA GLY A 39 17.77 -4.07 8.74
C GLY A 39 16.93 -3.97 7.49
N ILE A 40 15.59 -4.11 7.59
CA ILE A 40 14.72 -3.86 6.46
C ILE A 40 14.83 -2.41 6.00
N GLN A 41 14.65 -2.16 4.70
CA GLN A 41 14.82 -0.84 4.09
C GLN A 41 13.49 -0.20 3.66
N GLY A 42 12.37 -0.84 3.97
CA GLY A 42 11.03 -0.31 3.79
C GLY A 42 9.95 -1.30 4.18
N LEU A 43 8.76 -0.80 4.48
CA LEU A 43 7.61 -1.61 4.87
C LEU A 43 6.40 -1.34 3.96
N VAL A 44 5.67 -2.40 3.65
CA VAL A 44 4.46 -2.32 2.82
C VAL A 44 3.27 -2.87 3.62
N PRO A 45 2.56 -2.05 4.41
CA PRO A 45 1.30 -2.42 5.04
C PRO A 45 0.17 -2.46 4.02
N CYS A 46 -0.88 -3.20 4.31
CA CYS A 46 -2.11 -3.31 3.53
C CYS A 46 -1.88 -3.70 2.06
N GLY A 47 -0.81 -4.47 1.78
CA GLY A 47 -0.66 -5.16 0.51
C GLY A 47 -1.47 -6.47 0.49
N THR A 48 -1.25 -7.32 -0.51
CA THR A 48 -1.87 -8.66 -0.57
C THR A 48 -1.54 -9.50 0.67
N THR A 49 -0.29 -9.46 1.12
CA THR A 49 0.16 -10.16 2.34
C THR A 49 -0.54 -9.63 3.61
N GLY A 50 -0.86 -8.34 3.63
CA GLY A 50 -1.57 -7.68 4.73
C GLY A 50 -3.09 -7.81 4.65
N GLU A 51 -3.61 -8.67 3.77
CA GLU A 51 -5.04 -9.00 3.64
C GLU A 51 -5.94 -7.79 3.33
N SER A 52 -5.40 -6.79 2.61
CA SER A 52 -6.10 -5.54 2.27
C SER A 52 -7.57 -5.72 1.85
N PRO A 53 -7.95 -6.70 0.98
CA PRO A 53 -9.34 -6.83 0.53
C PRO A 53 -10.33 -7.30 1.62
N THR A 54 -9.86 -7.78 2.76
CA THR A 54 -10.70 -8.29 3.85
C THR A 54 -10.78 -7.34 5.05
N LEU A 55 -9.97 -6.27 5.03
CA LEU A 55 -10.06 -5.19 6.01
C LEU A 55 -11.27 -4.28 5.69
N SER A 56 -11.97 -3.83 6.70
CA SER A 56 -12.88 -2.69 6.55
C SER A 56 -12.06 -1.42 6.22
N TYR A 57 -12.70 -0.41 5.66
CA TYR A 57 -12.03 0.87 5.38
C TYR A 57 -11.39 1.46 6.64
N GLU A 58 -12.11 1.39 7.76
CA GLU A 58 -11.63 1.91 9.03
C GLU A 58 -10.41 1.16 9.56
N GLU A 59 -10.38 -0.17 9.45
CA GLU A 59 -9.22 -1.00 9.81
C GLU A 59 -8.04 -0.71 8.90
N HIS A 60 -8.27 -0.63 7.59
CA HIS A 60 -7.25 -0.34 6.59
C HIS A 60 -6.57 0.99 6.87
N ASP A 61 -7.35 2.04 7.07
CA ASP A 61 -6.86 3.37 7.37
C ASP A 61 -6.05 3.40 8.67
N LYS A 62 -6.58 2.78 9.74
CA LYS A 62 -5.90 2.70 11.04
C LYS A 62 -4.60 1.89 10.99
N VAL A 63 -4.54 0.81 10.21
CA VAL A 63 -3.31 0.02 10.03
C VAL A 63 -2.23 0.87 9.37
N ILE A 64 -2.57 1.64 8.34
CA ILE A 64 -1.60 2.53 7.68
C ILE A 64 -1.12 3.62 8.65
N GLU A 65 -2.04 4.32 9.33
CA GLU A 65 -1.69 5.34 10.33
C GLU A 65 -0.76 4.76 11.40
N PHE A 66 -1.13 3.61 11.96
CA PHE A 66 -0.34 2.96 13.00
C PHE A 66 1.07 2.59 12.54
N VAL A 67 1.20 2.04 11.31
CA VAL A 67 2.53 1.66 10.79
C VAL A 67 3.38 2.90 10.52
N VAL A 68 2.81 3.96 9.93
CA VAL A 68 3.53 5.22 9.69
C VAL A 68 4.03 5.83 11.01
N ASP A 69 3.15 5.93 11.99
CA ASP A 69 3.50 6.46 13.32
C ASP A 69 4.56 5.60 14.00
N ARG A 70 4.43 4.27 13.93
CA ARG A 70 5.36 3.34 14.56
C ARG A 70 6.74 3.34 13.91
N VAL A 71 6.78 3.46 12.58
CA VAL A 71 8.04 3.58 11.81
C VAL A 71 8.75 4.89 12.14
N ALA A 72 8.01 5.97 12.36
CA ALA A 72 8.53 7.29 12.73
C ALA A 72 9.68 7.77 11.82
N GLY A 73 9.55 7.56 10.50
CA GLY A 73 10.52 8.01 9.49
C GLY A 73 11.84 7.23 9.45
N ARG A 74 11.98 6.12 10.19
CA ARG A 74 13.21 5.30 10.19
C ARG A 74 13.45 4.56 8.87
N VAL A 75 12.39 4.17 8.21
CA VAL A 75 12.39 3.55 6.86
C VAL A 75 11.17 4.03 6.08
N PRO A 76 11.16 3.99 4.73
CA PRO A 76 9.97 4.33 3.96
C PRO A 76 8.80 3.37 4.21
N VAL A 77 7.58 3.95 4.21
CA VAL A 77 6.33 3.22 4.25
C VAL A 77 5.62 3.37 2.90
N ILE A 78 5.37 2.24 2.24
CA ILE A 78 4.65 2.15 0.97
C ILE A 78 3.27 1.56 1.25
N ALA A 79 2.26 2.40 1.38
CA ALA A 79 0.91 1.96 1.73
C ALA A 79 0.22 1.23 0.57
N GLY A 80 -0.33 0.05 0.79
CA GLY A 80 -1.20 -0.60 -0.19
C GLY A 80 -2.52 0.16 -0.30
N THR A 81 -2.81 0.76 -1.47
CA THR A 81 -4.02 1.57 -1.68
C THR A 81 -4.77 1.20 -2.95
N GLY A 82 -4.32 0.16 -3.65
CA GLY A 82 -4.96 -0.30 -4.88
C GLY A 82 -6.31 -0.96 -4.62
N SER A 83 -7.29 -0.66 -5.47
CA SER A 83 -8.61 -1.28 -5.51
C SER A 83 -9.08 -1.43 -6.96
N ASN A 84 -10.07 -2.28 -7.19
CA ASN A 84 -10.76 -2.38 -8.48
C ASN A 84 -11.76 -1.24 -8.70
N SER A 85 -12.08 -0.46 -7.66
CA SER A 85 -12.83 0.79 -7.73
C SER A 85 -11.87 1.98 -7.75
N THR A 86 -11.92 2.79 -8.79
CA THR A 86 -11.08 4.00 -8.90
C THR A 86 -11.35 4.98 -7.75
N GLN A 87 -12.63 5.12 -7.34
CA GLN A 87 -12.98 6.02 -6.25
C GLN A 87 -12.41 5.53 -4.91
N GLU A 88 -12.53 4.24 -4.63
CA GLU A 88 -11.97 3.63 -3.43
C GLU A 88 -10.45 3.78 -3.38
N ALA A 89 -9.75 3.41 -4.47
CA ALA A 89 -8.30 3.58 -4.55
C ALA A 89 -7.86 5.04 -4.37
N LEU A 90 -8.67 6.00 -4.88
CA LEU A 90 -8.41 7.42 -4.72
C LEU A 90 -8.54 7.86 -3.25
N ASP A 91 -9.57 7.39 -2.55
CA ASP A 91 -9.82 7.75 -1.15
C ASP A 91 -8.76 7.14 -0.24
N LEU A 92 -8.41 5.86 -0.44
CA LEU A 92 -7.31 5.19 0.26
C LEU A 92 -5.95 5.88 0.03
N THR A 93 -5.67 6.30 -1.23
CA THR A 93 -4.41 7.00 -1.55
C THR A 93 -4.34 8.37 -0.89
N LYS A 94 -5.45 9.12 -0.86
CA LYS A 94 -5.53 10.40 -0.14
C LYS A 94 -5.30 10.23 1.34
N HIS A 95 -5.91 9.19 1.93
CA HIS A 95 -5.72 8.87 3.34
C HIS A 95 -4.26 8.53 3.64
N ALA A 96 -3.63 7.64 2.85
CA ALA A 96 -2.23 7.27 3.00
C ALA A 96 -1.29 8.49 2.93
N LYS A 97 -1.54 9.42 1.98
CA LYS A 97 -0.81 10.69 1.91
C LYS A 97 -0.96 11.51 3.17
N LYS A 98 -2.20 11.66 3.67
CA LYS A 98 -2.50 12.40 4.90
C LYS A 98 -1.85 11.77 6.13
N ALA A 99 -1.82 10.44 6.20
CA ALA A 99 -1.16 9.69 7.26
C ALA A 99 0.37 9.82 7.23
N GLY A 100 0.96 10.26 6.11
CA GLY A 100 2.40 10.48 5.98
C GLY A 100 3.15 9.31 5.36
N ALA A 101 2.48 8.43 4.62
CA ALA A 101 3.15 7.41 3.82
C ALA A 101 4.05 8.05 2.74
N ASP A 102 5.19 7.41 2.45
CA ASP A 102 6.18 7.91 1.48
C ASP A 102 5.80 7.60 0.03
N ALA A 103 5.05 6.51 -0.17
CA ALA A 103 4.54 6.09 -1.47
C ALA A 103 3.29 5.22 -1.28
N CYS A 104 2.61 4.91 -2.38
CA CYS A 104 1.53 3.92 -2.40
C CYS A 104 1.83 2.77 -3.37
N LEU A 105 1.44 1.55 -2.98
CA LEU A 105 1.43 0.36 -3.82
C LEU A 105 0.05 0.19 -4.42
N VAL A 106 -0.07 0.32 -5.74
CA VAL A 106 -1.33 0.26 -6.46
C VAL A 106 -1.38 -0.98 -7.34
N VAL A 107 -2.18 -1.96 -6.94
CA VAL A 107 -2.47 -3.14 -7.75
C VAL A 107 -3.42 -2.77 -8.89
N ASN A 108 -3.25 -3.40 -10.07
CA ASN A 108 -4.20 -3.24 -11.16
C ASN A 108 -5.62 -3.62 -10.72
N PRO A 109 -6.67 -2.94 -11.22
CA PRO A 109 -8.04 -3.32 -10.90
C PRO A 109 -8.29 -4.79 -11.21
N TYR A 110 -8.64 -5.54 -10.17
CA TYR A 110 -8.91 -6.97 -10.21
C TYR A 110 -10.40 -7.25 -10.41
N TYR A 111 -10.74 -8.46 -10.84
CA TYR A 111 -12.12 -8.93 -11.07
C TYR A 111 -12.81 -8.30 -12.29
N ASN A 112 -12.91 -6.97 -12.40
CA ASN A 112 -13.61 -6.25 -13.46
C ASN A 112 -12.81 -6.14 -14.78
N LYS A 113 -11.57 -6.61 -14.82
CA LYS A 113 -10.74 -6.78 -16.04
C LYS A 113 -10.73 -5.57 -16.98
N PRO A 114 -10.22 -4.40 -16.55
CA PRO A 114 -10.17 -3.21 -17.38
C PRO A 114 -9.28 -3.41 -18.62
N THR A 115 -9.52 -2.61 -19.67
CA THR A 115 -8.60 -2.49 -20.81
C THR A 115 -7.31 -1.76 -20.43
N GLN A 116 -6.27 -1.83 -21.27
CA GLN A 116 -5.03 -1.06 -21.07
C GLN A 116 -5.32 0.43 -20.87
N HIS A 117 -6.14 1.02 -21.74
CA HIS A 117 -6.56 2.41 -21.63
C HIS A 117 -7.31 2.69 -20.30
N GLY A 118 -8.17 1.79 -19.87
CA GLY A 118 -8.87 1.90 -18.59
C GLY A 118 -7.92 1.90 -17.39
N MET A 119 -6.85 1.08 -17.43
CA MET A 119 -5.80 1.07 -16.40
C MET A 119 -5.02 2.40 -16.39
N VAL A 120 -4.69 2.94 -17.56
CA VAL A 120 -4.04 4.26 -17.65
C VAL A 120 -4.89 5.34 -17.01
N GLU A 121 -6.19 5.41 -17.34
CA GLU A 121 -7.09 6.42 -16.78
C GLU A 121 -7.30 6.25 -15.27
N HIS A 122 -7.34 5.00 -14.78
CA HIS A 122 -7.37 4.70 -13.35
C HIS A 122 -6.13 5.28 -12.64
N ILE A 123 -4.93 4.96 -13.13
CA ILE A 123 -3.67 5.42 -12.54
C ILE A 123 -3.50 6.94 -12.65
N LYS A 124 -3.88 7.56 -13.77
CA LYS A 124 -3.84 9.02 -13.93
C LYS A 124 -4.65 9.75 -12.85
N ARG A 125 -5.82 9.22 -12.45
CA ARG A 125 -6.61 9.81 -11.37
C ARG A 125 -5.91 9.71 -10.03
N LEU A 126 -5.29 8.58 -9.73
CA LEU A 126 -4.53 8.39 -8.50
C LEU A 126 -3.28 9.29 -8.46
N ALA A 127 -2.61 9.50 -9.59
CA ALA A 127 -1.44 10.36 -9.69
C ALA A 127 -1.74 11.84 -9.32
N GLN A 128 -2.99 12.28 -9.43
CA GLN A 128 -3.40 13.63 -9.02
C GLN A 128 -3.31 13.84 -7.50
N VAL A 129 -3.22 12.78 -6.72
CA VAL A 129 -3.00 12.87 -5.26
C VAL A 129 -1.57 13.33 -4.95
N GLU A 130 -0.63 13.21 -5.90
CA GLU A 130 0.78 13.57 -5.71
C GLU A 130 1.46 12.80 -4.57
N LEU A 131 1.14 11.53 -4.42
CA LEU A 131 1.89 10.55 -3.64
C LEU A 131 2.59 9.63 -4.65
N PRO A 132 3.91 9.36 -4.54
CA PRO A 132 4.61 8.45 -5.43
C PRO A 132 3.90 7.11 -5.55
N ILE A 133 3.72 6.60 -6.78
CA ILE A 133 3.00 5.35 -7.05
C ILE A 133 4.00 4.25 -7.43
N VAL A 134 3.90 3.11 -6.75
CA VAL A 134 4.50 1.85 -7.16
C VAL A 134 3.42 1.01 -7.83
N LEU A 135 3.52 0.81 -9.14
CA LEU A 135 2.57 -0.03 -9.88
C LEU A 135 2.80 -1.51 -9.55
N TYR A 136 1.73 -2.19 -9.16
CA TYR A 136 1.78 -3.60 -8.83
C TYR A 136 1.06 -4.44 -9.87
N ASN A 137 1.84 -5.09 -10.73
CA ASN A 137 1.36 -5.93 -11.82
C ASN A 137 1.44 -7.40 -11.42
N ILE A 138 0.29 -8.02 -11.16
CA ILE A 138 0.18 -9.43 -10.73
C ILE A 138 -0.97 -10.15 -11.45
N PRO A 139 -0.80 -10.45 -12.75
CA PRO A 139 -1.89 -10.95 -13.59
C PRO A 139 -2.51 -12.27 -13.09
N GLY A 140 -1.73 -13.11 -12.40
CA GLY A 140 -2.24 -14.35 -11.80
C GLY A 140 -3.32 -14.12 -10.70
N ARG A 141 -3.39 -12.92 -10.12
CA ARG A 141 -4.42 -12.54 -9.12
C ARG A 141 -5.45 -11.58 -9.68
N THR A 142 -5.02 -10.63 -10.50
CA THR A 142 -5.92 -9.59 -11.04
C THR A 142 -6.72 -10.06 -12.26
N GLY A 143 -6.22 -11.05 -12.99
CA GLY A 143 -6.79 -11.51 -14.26
C GLY A 143 -6.55 -10.54 -15.42
N VAL A 144 -5.74 -9.49 -15.20
CA VAL A 144 -5.28 -8.55 -16.23
C VAL A 144 -3.81 -8.25 -16.03
N GLU A 145 -3.13 -7.93 -17.11
CA GLU A 145 -1.74 -7.54 -17.13
C GLU A 145 -1.60 -6.11 -17.65
N LEU A 146 -0.86 -5.29 -16.94
CA LEU A 146 -0.43 -3.99 -17.44
C LEU A 146 0.79 -4.22 -18.34
N SER A 147 0.67 -3.93 -19.64
CA SER A 147 1.76 -4.17 -20.58
C SER A 147 2.87 -3.12 -20.42
N PRO A 148 4.12 -3.48 -20.74
CA PRO A 148 5.25 -2.52 -20.68
C PRO A 148 5.06 -1.29 -21.58
N GLU A 149 4.27 -1.41 -22.64
CA GLU A 149 3.99 -0.32 -23.59
C GLU A 149 2.91 0.64 -23.06
N THR A 150 2.17 0.24 -22.01
CA THR A 150 1.10 1.02 -21.43
C THR A 150 1.62 2.02 -20.41
#